data_8cdde593846b8bb9a9ba2bb1e68e0938
#
_entry.id   8cdde593846b8bb9a9ba2bb1e68e0938
#
_cell.length_a   1.000
_cell.length_b   1.000
_cell.length_c   1.000
_cell.angle_alpha   90.00
_cell.angle_beta   90.00
_cell.angle_gamma   90.00
#
_symmetry.space_group_name_H-M   'P 1'
#
loop_
_entity.id
_entity.type
_entity.pdbx_description
1 polymer ?
#
loop_
_entity_poly.entity_id
_entity_poly.type
_entity_poly.pdbx_seq_one_letter_code
_entity_poly.pdbx_strand_id
1 'polypeptide(L)' 'MLEKKSSALDLTTSENHELRKQVAELSAKLGSVTAENKMLIDRWMLHKMQESEKLNEVRA' A
#
# COMPACT_ATOMS: atom_id res chain seq x y z
N MET A 1 13.29 -20.89 37.52
CA MET A 1 14.18 -20.30 36.48
C MET A 1 13.82 -20.73 35.09
N LEU A 2 13.65 -22.02 34.85
CA LEU A 2 13.22 -22.52 33.53
C LEU A 2 11.85 -21.98 33.09
N GLU A 3 10.92 -21.86 34.04
CA GLU A 3 9.57 -21.34 33.78
C GLU A 3 9.57 -19.88 33.30
N LYS A 4 10.42 -19.03 33.94
CA LYS A 4 10.52 -17.62 33.54
C LYS A 4 11.12 -17.44 32.16
N LYS A 5 12.11 -18.26 31.80
CA LYS A 5 12.71 -18.22 30.44
C LYS A 5 11.72 -18.71 29.40
N SER A 6 10.96 -19.75 29.70
CA SER A 6 9.93 -20.30 28.83
C SER A 6 8.82 -19.28 28.60
N SER A 7 8.33 -18.61 29.64
CA SER A 7 7.31 -17.56 29.53
C SER A 7 7.78 -16.37 28.72
N ALA A 8 9.02 -15.92 28.94
CA ALA A 8 9.61 -14.81 28.19
C ALA A 8 9.76 -15.15 26.70
N LEU A 9 10.19 -16.40 26.42
CA LEU A 9 10.33 -16.89 25.06
C LEU A 9 8.97 -16.98 24.35
N ASP A 10 7.97 -17.51 25.05
CA ASP A 10 6.61 -17.62 24.52
C ASP A 10 6.02 -16.25 24.21
N LEU A 11 6.23 -15.27 25.09
CA LEU A 11 5.78 -13.90 24.90
C LEU A 11 6.47 -13.27 23.70
N THR A 12 7.78 -13.42 23.58
CA THR A 12 8.56 -12.91 22.45
C THR A 12 8.11 -13.55 21.15
N THR A 13 7.86 -14.84 21.12
CA THR A 13 7.36 -15.56 19.96
C THR A 13 5.99 -15.04 19.55
N SER A 14 5.11 -14.83 20.50
CA SER A 14 3.76 -14.30 20.28
C SER A 14 3.80 -12.87 19.72
N GLU A 15 4.63 -12.02 20.32
CA GLU A 15 4.83 -10.64 19.85
C GLU A 15 5.40 -10.61 18.43
N ASN A 16 6.37 -11.48 18.15
CA ASN A 16 6.98 -11.61 16.84
C ASN A 16 5.95 -12.01 15.79
N HIS A 17 5.11 -12.99 16.11
CA HIS A 17 4.03 -13.43 15.23
C HIS A 17 3.06 -12.29 14.92
N GLU A 18 2.66 -11.54 15.92
CA GLU A 18 1.75 -10.40 15.78
C GLU A 18 2.37 -9.30 14.93
N LEU A 19 3.65 -8.98 15.16
CA LEU A 19 4.36 -7.98 14.37
C LEU A 19 4.48 -8.37 12.90
N ARG A 20 4.78 -9.64 12.63
CA ARG A 20 4.84 -10.15 11.25
C ARG A 20 3.50 -10.06 10.56
N LYS A 21 2.43 -10.35 11.29
CA LYS A 21 1.06 -10.22 10.79
C LYS A 21 0.74 -8.77 10.43
N GLN A 22 1.09 -7.82 11.31
CA GLN A 22 0.89 -6.40 11.06
C GLN A 22 1.70 -5.91 9.86
N VAL A 23 2.94 -6.35 9.73
CA VAL A 23 3.78 -6.00 8.57
C VAL A 23 3.16 -6.53 7.27
N ALA A 24 2.66 -7.75 7.26
CA ALA A 24 2.00 -8.33 6.10
C ALA A 24 0.74 -7.55 5.71
N GLU A 25 -0.08 -7.16 6.69
CA GLU A 25 -1.28 -6.36 6.47
C GLU A 25 -0.94 -4.97 5.91
N LEU A 26 0.07 -4.32 6.47
CA LEU A 26 0.54 -3.01 6.01
C LEU A 26 1.11 -3.08 4.59
N SER A 27 1.88 -4.12 4.27
CA SER A 27 2.40 -4.35 2.93
C SER A 27 1.27 -4.53 1.91
N ALA A 28 0.25 -5.29 2.26
CA ALA A 28 -0.92 -5.51 1.41
C ALA A 28 -1.67 -4.20 1.16
N LYS A 29 -1.90 -3.41 2.21
CA LYS A 29 -2.55 -2.09 2.10
C LYS A 29 -1.74 -1.14 1.25
N LEU A 30 -0.43 -1.11 1.44
CA LEU A 30 0.46 -0.25 0.66
C LEU A 30 0.40 -0.62 -0.83
N GLY A 31 0.43 -1.90 -1.16
CA GLY A 31 0.30 -2.38 -2.53
C GLY A 31 -1.01 -1.97 -3.16
N SER A 32 -2.11 -2.10 -2.44
CA SER A 32 -3.46 -1.72 -2.89
C SER A 32 -3.55 -0.20 -3.14
N VAL A 33 -3.09 0.61 -2.19
CA VAL A 33 -3.10 2.08 -2.31
C VAL A 33 -2.21 2.54 -3.45
N THR A 34 -1.05 1.92 -3.62
CA THR A 34 -0.13 2.23 -4.71
C THR A 34 -0.77 1.95 -6.06
N ALA A 35 -1.45 0.81 -6.20
CA ALA A 35 -2.17 0.45 -7.43
C ALA A 35 -3.31 1.42 -7.73
N GLU A 36 -4.11 1.78 -6.73
CA GLU A 36 -5.18 2.76 -6.87
C GLU A 36 -4.65 4.13 -7.28
N ASN A 37 -3.55 4.54 -6.66
CA ASN A 37 -2.91 5.83 -6.96
C ASN A 37 -2.44 5.87 -8.40
N LYS A 38 -1.82 4.80 -8.89
CA LYS A 38 -1.40 4.69 -10.30
C LYS A 38 -2.60 4.78 -11.24
N MET A 39 -3.69 4.10 -10.93
CA MET A 39 -4.91 4.17 -11.75
C MET A 39 -5.49 5.58 -11.81
N LEU A 40 -5.51 6.28 -10.68
CA LEU A 40 -6.00 7.66 -10.62
C LEU A 40 -5.12 8.61 -11.41
N ILE A 41 -3.81 8.46 -11.32
CA ILE A 41 -2.85 9.25 -12.08
C ILE A 41 -3.03 9.00 -13.58
N ASP A 42 -3.15 7.76 -14.00
CA ASP A 42 -3.34 7.38 -15.39
C ASP A 42 -4.64 8.00 -15.97
N ARG A 43 -5.73 7.94 -15.19
CA ARG A 43 -7.00 8.58 -15.57
C ARG A 43 -6.86 10.09 -15.72
N TRP A 44 -6.19 10.71 -14.77
CA TRP A 44 -5.97 12.14 -14.76
C TRP A 44 -5.16 12.56 -15.99
N MET A 45 -4.09 11.83 -16.29
CA MET A 45 -3.24 12.09 -17.47
C MET A 45 -4.03 11.92 -18.77
N LEU A 46 -4.83 10.87 -18.86
CA LEU A 46 -5.68 10.64 -20.04
C LEU A 46 -6.67 11.79 -20.24
N HIS A 47 -7.30 12.24 -19.15
CA HIS A 47 -8.23 13.35 -19.17
C HIS A 47 -7.56 14.64 -19.63
N LYS A 48 -6.34 14.91 -19.16
CA LYS A 48 -5.55 16.06 -19.57
C LYS A 48 -5.15 16.01 -21.05
N MET A 49 -4.82 14.83 -21.54
CA MET A 49 -4.54 14.63 -22.97
C MET A 49 -5.77 14.94 -23.82
N GLN A 50 -6.94 14.45 -23.41
CA GLN A 50 -8.20 14.70 -24.12
C GLN A 50 -8.57 16.18 -24.12
N GLU A 51 -8.36 16.89 -23.01
CA GLU A 51 -8.57 18.35 -22.95
C GLU A 51 -7.64 19.08 -23.90
N SER A 52 -6.36 18.68 -23.94
CA SER A 52 -5.37 19.25 -24.84
C SER A 52 -5.75 19.06 -26.30
N GLU A 53 -6.20 17.88 -26.66
CA GLU A 53 -6.65 17.55 -28.02
C GLU A 53 -7.85 18.43 -28.42
N LYS A 54 -8.83 18.59 -27.54
CA LYS A 54 -9.97 19.45 -27.77
C LYS A 54 -9.58 20.91 -28.00
N LEU A 55 -8.65 21.40 -27.19
CA LEU A 55 -8.13 22.77 -27.36
C LEU A 55 -7.42 22.94 -28.71
N ASN A 56 -6.64 21.94 -29.09
CA ASN A 56 -5.95 21.97 -30.41
C ASN A 56 -6.94 21.96 -31.58
N GLU A 57 -8.01 21.17 -31.47
CA GLU A 57 -9.07 21.14 -32.49
C GLU A 57 -9.78 22.51 -32.64
N VAL A 58 -10.06 23.14 -31.49
CA VAL A 58 -10.70 24.47 -31.49
C VAL A 58 -9.80 25.56 -32.08
N ARG A 59 -8.48 25.42 -31.86
CA ARG A 59 -7.51 26.37 -32.38
C ARG A 59 -7.21 26.19 -33.89
N ALA A 60 -7.38 24.97 -34.34
CA ALA A 60 -7.18 24.63 -35.72
C ALA A 60 -8.35 25.12 -36.58
#